data_ef0ce8f1dcad7f89867c260f25efc0b3
#
_entry.id   ef0ce8f1dcad7f89867c260f25efc0b3
#
_cell.length_a   1.000
_cell.length_b   1.000
_cell.length_c   1.000
_cell.angle_alpha   90.00
_cell.angle_beta   90.00
_cell.angle_gamma   90.00
#
_symmetry.space_group_name_H-M   'P 1'
#
loop_
_entity.id
_entity.type
_entity.pdbx_description
1 polymer ?
#
loop_
_entity_poly.entity_id
_entity_poly.type
_entity_poly.pdbx_seq_one_letter_code
_entity_poly.pdbx_strand_id
1 'polypeptide(L)'
;MDPLVLSLVVVVMLGALAPVVGSLQVALAGIHGLRNHLRRSGACLPRTVVVVPAWNEAAVIGASVDRLLAMDYPADRLRVLVVDDCSTDATPDAVLERVVRHPGRVIHLRTSEGGRGKAHALNEGLARALADEWAEAVLIIDADVQFEDGTLRRMTRHLADPRVGAVTGYIKEGSHDPGFLNRFIAWEYLDAQAAARRTQDVLGGLACLAGGAQLHSRANLEALGGRIDTSTLAEDTVTTFETQLAGRRAVFEPAAVVWAEEPPDLHALWKQRIRWGRGNVQVTRRYLSTWFRPWTRRGLSGVLFGLSWFTVLLQPLFMIASAVALLVLLAIRDDVAWVVFRAVWLTHGVCYLFLVLSAFVIDRQVATRCWREGVLFPGLVSVVIIGYAAVQAVTGAWGVSGGHPVAWLLAGWLASCMAVAWLAMRLETARGGRWWSRALLYLAGYGSFLCVVTLAAYVRELRGSDNRWEKTEKRGRALLAS
;
A
#
# COMPACT_ATOMS: atom_id res chain seq x y z
N MET A 1 16.67 -38.61 2.78
CA MET A 1 17.21 -37.36 2.19
C MET A 1 18.13 -36.74 3.25
N ASP A 2 19.32 -36.30 2.86
CA ASP A 2 20.25 -35.61 3.76
C ASP A 2 19.56 -34.41 4.42
N PRO A 3 19.67 -34.22 5.74
CA PRO A 3 19.07 -33.07 6.46
C PRO A 3 19.46 -31.71 5.88
N LEU A 4 20.70 -31.58 5.40
CA LEU A 4 21.16 -30.35 4.74
C LEU A 4 20.38 -30.08 3.45
N VAL A 5 20.25 -31.11 2.59
CA VAL A 5 19.50 -31.01 1.34
C VAL A 5 18.04 -30.67 1.63
N LEU A 6 17.41 -31.30 2.62
CA LEU A 6 16.04 -30.98 3.02
C LEU A 6 15.91 -29.53 3.46
N SER A 7 16.82 -29.04 4.28
CA SER A 7 16.82 -27.65 4.75
C SER A 7 16.93 -26.66 3.59
N LEU A 8 17.84 -26.92 2.64
CA LEU A 8 18.00 -26.09 1.45
C LEU A 8 16.73 -26.08 0.59
N VAL A 9 16.09 -27.25 0.39
CA VAL A 9 14.81 -27.35 -0.34
C VAL A 9 13.74 -26.48 0.33
N VAL A 10 13.59 -26.56 1.65
CA VAL A 10 12.63 -25.74 2.40
C VAL A 10 12.93 -24.25 2.21
N VAL A 11 14.20 -23.83 2.30
CA VAL A 11 14.57 -22.42 2.08
C VAL A 11 14.29 -21.96 0.65
N VAL A 12 14.54 -22.81 -0.37
CA VAL A 12 14.19 -22.47 -1.77
C VAL A 12 12.69 -22.28 -1.92
N MET A 13 11.86 -23.10 -1.27
CA MET A 13 10.40 -22.99 -1.31
C MET A 13 9.87 -21.70 -0.69
N LEU A 14 10.61 -21.05 0.23
CA LEU A 14 10.22 -19.72 0.75
C LEU A 14 10.12 -18.67 -0.36
N GLY A 15 10.84 -18.84 -1.47
CA GLY A 15 10.72 -17.97 -2.63
C GLY A 15 9.31 -17.94 -3.23
N ALA A 16 8.54 -19.04 -3.12
CA ALA A 16 7.16 -19.11 -3.60
C ALA A 16 6.11 -18.61 -2.59
N LEU A 17 6.51 -18.22 -1.38
CA LEU A 17 5.56 -17.88 -0.32
C LEU A 17 4.70 -16.66 -0.67
N ALA A 18 5.31 -15.61 -1.24
CA ALA A 18 4.58 -14.39 -1.59
C ALA A 18 3.46 -14.60 -2.61
N PRO A 19 3.68 -15.23 -3.79
CA PRO A 19 2.59 -15.49 -4.73
C PRO A 19 1.53 -16.44 -4.19
N VAL A 20 1.89 -17.40 -3.34
CA VAL A 20 0.93 -18.31 -2.70
C VAL A 20 0.05 -17.55 -1.71
N VAL A 21 0.64 -16.73 -0.83
CA VAL A 21 -0.12 -15.91 0.13
C VAL A 21 -0.96 -14.87 -0.59
N GLY A 22 -0.43 -14.22 -1.65
CA GLY A 22 -1.20 -13.29 -2.49
C GLY A 22 -2.40 -13.98 -3.14
N SER A 23 -2.24 -15.18 -3.68
CA SER A 23 -3.35 -15.96 -4.25
C SER A 23 -4.41 -16.31 -3.20
N LEU A 24 -4.00 -16.68 -1.99
CA LEU A 24 -4.92 -16.92 -0.88
C LEU A 24 -5.66 -15.64 -0.48
N GLN A 25 -4.98 -14.51 -0.43
CA GLN A 25 -5.60 -13.21 -0.16
C GLN A 25 -6.66 -12.87 -1.21
N VAL A 26 -6.35 -13.03 -2.48
CA VAL A 26 -7.31 -12.78 -3.57
C VAL A 26 -8.52 -13.71 -3.50
N ALA A 27 -8.32 -14.98 -3.18
CA ALA A 27 -9.42 -15.93 -2.97
C ALA A 27 -10.33 -15.50 -1.81
N LEU A 28 -9.75 -15.07 -0.68
CA LEU A 28 -10.51 -14.54 0.46
C LEU A 28 -11.19 -13.19 0.15
N ALA A 29 -10.58 -12.36 -0.71
CA ALA A 29 -11.20 -11.12 -1.17
C ALA A 29 -12.52 -11.36 -1.92
N GLY A 30 -12.65 -12.50 -2.63
CA GLY A 30 -13.91 -12.95 -3.23
C GLY A 30 -15.03 -13.13 -2.20
N ILE A 31 -14.73 -13.63 -1.00
CA ILE A 31 -15.69 -13.76 0.11
C ILE A 31 -16.20 -12.39 0.56
N HIS A 32 -15.32 -11.36 0.57
CA HIS A 32 -15.74 -9.99 0.89
C HIS A 32 -16.82 -9.48 -0.07
N GLY A 33 -16.69 -9.74 -1.37
CA GLY A 33 -17.67 -9.37 -2.38
C GLY A 33 -19.06 -10.03 -2.17
N LEU A 34 -19.08 -11.23 -1.58
CA LEU A 34 -20.33 -11.93 -1.22
C LEU A 34 -20.98 -11.36 0.05
N ARG A 35 -20.21 -10.69 0.92
CA ARG A 35 -20.73 -10.01 2.10
C ARG A 35 -21.33 -8.68 1.68
N ASN A 36 -22.66 -8.60 1.59
CA ASN A 36 -23.35 -7.38 1.23
C ASN A 36 -23.32 -6.36 2.38
N HIS A 37 -22.21 -5.64 2.55
CA HIS A 37 -22.03 -4.64 3.60
C HIS A 37 -23.09 -3.52 3.51
N LEU A 38 -23.51 -3.16 2.31
CA LEU A 38 -24.48 -2.09 2.08
C LEU A 38 -25.88 -2.40 2.60
N ARG A 39 -26.27 -3.67 2.71
CA ARG A 39 -27.57 -4.06 3.27
C ARG A 39 -27.65 -3.96 4.79
N ARG A 40 -26.51 -3.92 5.48
CA ARG A 40 -26.42 -3.91 6.94
C ARG A 40 -26.18 -2.53 7.54
N SER A 41 -25.79 -1.56 6.75
CA SER A 41 -25.54 -0.20 7.19
C SER A 41 -26.73 0.70 6.82
N GLY A 42 -27.36 1.31 7.83
CA GLY A 42 -28.40 2.33 7.65
C GLY A 42 -27.83 3.64 7.06
N ALA A 43 -28.71 4.54 6.64
CA ALA A 43 -28.30 5.89 6.28
C ALA A 43 -27.74 6.59 7.55
N CYS A 44 -26.48 7.01 7.48
CA CYS A 44 -25.82 7.74 8.56
C CYS A 44 -25.06 8.92 7.93
N LEU A 45 -25.45 10.12 8.31
CA LEU A 45 -24.88 11.37 7.80
C LEU A 45 -24.44 12.24 9.00
N PRO A 46 -23.41 11.84 9.75
CA PRO A 46 -22.92 12.60 10.88
C PRO A 46 -22.36 13.96 10.44
N ARG A 47 -22.39 14.93 11.32
CA ARG A 47 -21.66 16.20 11.13
C ARG A 47 -20.17 15.89 11.06
N THR A 48 -19.59 16.08 9.88
CA THR A 48 -18.22 15.66 9.56
C THR A 48 -17.32 16.87 9.33
N VAL A 49 -16.18 16.88 10.02
CA VAL A 49 -15.06 17.79 9.72
C VAL A 49 -14.04 17.06 8.87
N VAL A 50 -13.71 17.61 7.70
CA VAL A 50 -12.60 17.14 6.88
C VAL A 50 -11.35 17.89 7.28
N VAL A 51 -10.34 17.19 7.79
CA VAL A 51 -9.04 17.76 8.18
C VAL A 51 -8.04 17.52 7.07
N VAL A 52 -7.50 18.60 6.49
CA VAL A 52 -6.57 18.58 5.36
C VAL A 52 -5.26 19.24 5.78
N PRO A 53 -4.22 18.48 6.12
CA PRO A 53 -2.89 19.04 6.34
C PRO A 53 -2.30 19.53 5.01
N ALA A 54 -1.78 20.74 4.98
CA ALA A 54 -1.20 21.35 3.80
C ALA A 54 0.15 22.02 4.12
N TRP A 55 1.17 21.72 3.30
CA TRP A 55 2.47 22.39 3.35
C TRP A 55 3.00 22.59 1.94
N ASN A 56 2.98 23.85 1.47
CA ASN A 56 3.35 24.22 0.12
C ASN A 56 2.55 23.41 -0.93
N GLU A 57 1.23 23.50 -0.88
CA GLU A 57 0.26 22.81 -1.73
C GLU A 57 -0.56 23.79 -2.59
N ALA A 58 -0.03 24.99 -2.90
CA ALA A 58 -0.74 26.02 -3.67
C ALA A 58 -1.34 25.52 -4.99
N ALA A 59 -0.66 24.57 -5.66
CA ALA A 59 -1.09 24.04 -6.94
C ALA A 59 -2.39 23.20 -6.86
N VAL A 60 -2.72 22.62 -5.70
CA VAL A 60 -3.79 21.63 -5.57
C VAL A 60 -4.86 22.00 -4.54
N ILE A 61 -4.48 22.69 -3.46
CA ILE A 61 -5.35 22.84 -2.28
C ILE A 61 -6.69 23.52 -2.59
N GLY A 62 -6.69 24.52 -3.48
CA GLY A 62 -7.91 25.19 -3.86
C GLY A 62 -8.92 24.27 -4.53
N ALA A 63 -8.48 23.52 -5.55
CA ALA A 63 -9.33 22.56 -6.25
C ALA A 63 -9.79 21.42 -5.32
N SER A 64 -8.93 20.97 -4.39
CA SER A 64 -9.28 19.95 -3.41
C SER A 64 -10.40 20.42 -2.48
N VAL A 65 -10.31 21.65 -1.94
CA VAL A 65 -11.36 22.23 -1.09
C VAL A 65 -12.67 22.37 -1.86
N ASP A 66 -12.62 22.93 -3.09
CA ASP A 66 -13.81 23.12 -3.93
C ASP A 66 -14.51 21.76 -4.20
N ARG A 67 -13.76 20.70 -4.48
CA ARG A 67 -14.30 19.35 -4.71
C ARG A 67 -14.89 18.74 -3.44
N LEU A 68 -14.25 18.92 -2.28
CA LEU A 68 -14.78 18.45 -1.00
C LEU A 68 -16.14 19.09 -0.67
N LEU A 69 -16.29 20.37 -0.98
CA LEU A 69 -17.54 21.10 -0.79
C LEU A 69 -18.64 20.67 -1.77
N ALA A 70 -18.26 20.14 -2.94
CA ALA A 70 -19.17 19.67 -3.99
C ALA A 70 -19.60 18.21 -3.81
N MET A 71 -19.03 17.44 -2.87
CA MET A 71 -19.43 16.06 -2.61
C MET A 71 -20.93 15.94 -2.31
N ASP A 72 -21.52 14.78 -2.67
CA ASP A 72 -22.90 14.42 -2.29
C ASP A 72 -22.99 14.21 -0.76
N TYR A 73 -22.99 15.31 -0.02
CA TYR A 73 -23.15 15.36 1.42
C TYR A 73 -23.88 16.62 1.86
N PRO A 74 -24.75 16.58 2.90
CA PRO A 74 -25.49 17.77 3.33
C PRO A 74 -24.55 18.92 3.72
N ALA A 75 -24.79 20.08 3.13
CA ALA A 75 -23.90 21.24 3.28
C ALA A 75 -23.79 21.76 4.72
N ASP A 76 -24.87 21.60 5.50
CA ASP A 76 -24.95 21.95 6.92
C ASP A 76 -24.24 20.94 7.84
N ARG A 77 -23.84 19.77 7.27
CA ARG A 77 -23.15 18.68 7.99
C ARG A 77 -21.72 18.46 7.54
N LEU A 78 -21.16 19.34 6.70
CA LEU A 78 -19.79 19.24 6.19
C LEU A 78 -19.02 20.53 6.42
N ARG A 79 -17.89 20.43 7.11
CA ARG A 79 -16.89 21.49 7.24
C ARG A 79 -15.53 20.99 6.76
N VAL A 80 -14.76 21.88 6.15
CA VAL A 80 -13.38 21.61 5.70
C VAL A 80 -12.44 22.48 6.54
N LEU A 81 -11.55 21.83 7.28
CA LEU A 81 -10.50 22.46 8.08
C LEU A 81 -9.16 22.21 7.39
N VAL A 82 -8.61 23.22 6.75
CA VAL A 82 -7.26 23.17 6.19
C VAL A 82 -6.26 23.60 7.26
N VAL A 83 -5.31 22.71 7.54
CA VAL A 83 -4.22 22.94 8.50
C VAL A 83 -2.96 23.27 7.74
N ASP A 84 -2.63 24.55 7.65
CA ASP A 84 -1.45 25.08 6.96
C ASP A 84 -0.22 24.98 7.87
N ASP A 85 0.69 24.06 7.57
CA ASP A 85 1.93 23.83 8.32
C ASP A 85 3.01 24.88 7.97
N CYS A 86 2.68 26.17 8.19
CA CYS A 86 3.54 27.32 7.88
C CYS A 86 4.03 27.34 6.41
N SER A 87 3.14 27.14 5.45
CA SER A 87 3.47 27.24 4.03
C SER A 87 4.11 28.58 3.67
N THR A 88 5.06 28.55 2.74
CA THR A 88 5.82 29.70 2.24
C THR A 88 5.45 30.09 0.80
N ASP A 89 4.57 29.32 0.16
CA ASP A 89 3.99 29.58 -1.17
C ASP A 89 2.59 30.24 -1.04
N ALA A 90 1.83 30.27 -2.14
CA ALA A 90 0.47 30.80 -2.18
C ALA A 90 -0.61 29.89 -1.56
N THR A 91 -0.25 28.84 -0.81
CA THR A 91 -1.21 27.96 -0.14
C THR A 91 -2.18 28.71 0.77
N PRO A 92 -1.71 29.61 1.70
CA PRO A 92 -2.60 30.37 2.56
C PRO A 92 -3.62 31.21 1.78
N ASP A 93 -3.18 31.89 0.72
CA ASP A 93 -4.05 32.75 -0.09
C ASP A 93 -5.15 31.94 -0.76
N ALA A 94 -4.80 30.80 -1.35
CA ALA A 94 -5.75 29.89 -1.99
C ALA A 94 -6.80 29.36 -1.02
N VAL A 95 -6.43 29.12 0.25
CA VAL A 95 -7.38 28.67 1.29
C VAL A 95 -8.25 29.83 1.78
N LEU A 96 -7.65 31.00 2.04
CA LEU A 96 -8.38 32.18 2.52
C LEU A 96 -9.45 32.64 1.51
N GLU A 97 -9.19 32.54 0.21
CA GLU A 97 -10.17 32.79 -0.82
C GLU A 97 -11.42 31.92 -0.63
N ARG A 98 -11.24 30.62 -0.28
CA ARG A 98 -12.35 29.68 -0.04
C ARG A 98 -13.05 29.95 1.29
N VAL A 99 -12.32 30.41 2.31
CA VAL A 99 -12.93 30.85 3.59
C VAL A 99 -13.90 32.00 3.34
N VAL A 100 -13.51 32.98 2.52
CA VAL A 100 -14.37 34.13 2.18
C VAL A 100 -15.60 33.69 1.36
N ARG A 101 -15.45 32.76 0.42
CA ARG A 101 -16.56 32.25 -0.40
C ARG A 101 -17.53 31.35 0.37
N HIS A 102 -17.04 30.62 1.37
CA HIS A 102 -17.79 29.62 2.13
C HIS A 102 -17.65 29.82 3.64
N PRO A 103 -18.16 30.94 4.17
CA PRO A 103 -18.00 31.28 5.57
C PRO A 103 -18.64 30.21 6.48
N GLY A 104 -17.90 29.81 7.51
CA GLY A 104 -18.32 28.76 8.46
C GLY A 104 -18.23 27.32 7.95
N ARG A 105 -18.06 27.11 6.63
CA ARG A 105 -17.84 25.79 6.03
C ARG A 105 -16.37 25.49 5.75
N VAL A 106 -15.57 26.48 5.40
CA VAL A 106 -14.13 26.38 5.25
C VAL A 106 -13.44 27.09 6.38
N ILE A 107 -12.48 26.47 7.02
CA ILE A 107 -11.72 27.01 8.13
C ILE A 107 -10.22 26.88 7.77
N HIS A 108 -9.49 27.97 7.88
CA HIS A 108 -8.03 27.98 7.77
C HIS A 108 -7.42 28.00 9.18
N LEU A 109 -6.59 27.04 9.48
CA LEU A 109 -5.78 26.97 10.70
C LEU A 109 -4.31 26.95 10.29
N ARG A 110 -3.56 27.97 10.69
CA ARG A 110 -2.10 28.00 10.51
C ARG A 110 -1.43 27.49 11.77
N THR A 111 -0.50 26.52 11.63
CA THR A 111 0.26 26.03 12.77
C THR A 111 1.18 27.09 13.34
N SER A 112 1.48 27.01 14.63
CA SER A 112 2.38 27.95 15.29
C SER A 112 3.85 27.76 14.90
N GLU A 113 4.23 26.51 14.60
CA GLU A 113 5.57 26.08 14.21
C GLU A 113 5.48 25.15 13.02
N GLY A 114 6.13 25.49 11.91
CA GLY A 114 6.15 24.67 10.70
C GLY A 114 7.25 23.62 10.69
N GLY A 115 7.10 22.63 9.78
CA GLY A 115 8.15 21.66 9.50
C GLY A 115 8.28 20.52 10.52
N ARG A 116 7.33 20.38 11.44
CA ARG A 116 7.28 19.28 12.42
C ARG A 116 6.70 17.99 11.82
N GLY A 117 6.16 18.08 10.62
CA GLY A 117 5.64 16.94 9.86
C GLY A 117 4.12 16.79 9.96
N LYS A 118 3.59 15.97 9.01
CA LYS A 118 2.14 15.76 8.79
C LYS A 118 1.37 15.43 10.08
N ALA A 119 1.88 14.52 10.90
CA ALA A 119 1.18 14.06 12.10
C ALA A 119 1.02 15.19 13.15
N HIS A 120 1.97 16.12 13.22
CA HIS A 120 1.85 17.28 14.10
C HIS A 120 0.77 18.26 13.62
N ALA A 121 0.77 18.60 12.32
CA ALA A 121 -0.28 19.42 11.72
C ALA A 121 -1.67 18.76 11.91
N LEU A 122 -1.77 17.46 11.71
CA LEU A 122 -3.01 16.72 11.96
C LEU A 122 -3.47 16.85 13.42
N ASN A 123 -2.56 16.79 14.39
CA ASN A 123 -2.92 16.90 15.81
C ASN A 123 -3.45 18.30 16.17
N GLU A 124 -2.92 19.37 15.59
CA GLU A 124 -3.50 20.71 15.74
C GLU A 124 -4.89 20.79 15.10
N GLY A 125 -5.06 20.19 13.91
CA GLY A 125 -6.36 20.07 13.25
C GLY A 125 -7.38 19.28 14.06
N LEU A 126 -6.97 18.14 14.62
CA LEU A 126 -7.83 17.31 15.48
C LEU A 126 -8.24 18.05 16.76
N ALA A 127 -7.29 18.71 17.42
CA ALA A 127 -7.59 19.51 18.58
C ALA A 127 -8.65 20.60 18.28
N ARG A 128 -8.54 21.26 17.11
CA ARG A 128 -9.53 22.25 16.66
C ARG A 128 -10.87 21.61 16.29
N ALA A 129 -10.86 20.45 15.60
CA ALA A 129 -12.06 19.75 15.17
C ALA A 129 -12.86 19.17 16.36
N LEU A 130 -12.18 18.78 17.42
CA LEU A 130 -12.78 18.19 18.63
C LEU A 130 -13.07 19.21 19.74
N ALA A 131 -12.69 20.49 19.57
CA ALA A 131 -12.82 21.53 20.58
C ALA A 131 -14.28 21.85 20.95
N ASP A 132 -15.21 21.62 20.04
CA ASP A 132 -16.65 21.77 20.26
C ASP A 132 -17.37 20.42 19.99
N GLU A 133 -18.64 20.36 20.34
CA GLU A 133 -19.46 19.14 20.12
C GLU A 133 -20.07 19.05 18.72
N TRP A 134 -19.67 19.92 17.80
CA TRP A 134 -20.25 19.95 16.46
C TRP A 134 -19.87 18.73 15.65
N ALA A 135 -18.59 18.33 15.67
CA ALA A 135 -18.09 17.20 14.90
C ALA A 135 -18.50 15.85 15.54
N GLU A 136 -19.25 15.03 14.81
CA GLU A 136 -19.60 13.64 15.16
C GLU A 136 -18.63 12.66 14.50
N ALA A 137 -18.02 13.07 13.39
CA ALA A 137 -16.99 12.32 12.67
C ALA A 137 -15.91 13.27 12.14
N VAL A 138 -14.71 12.74 11.94
CA VAL A 138 -13.58 13.45 11.32
C VAL A 138 -13.04 12.60 10.17
N LEU A 139 -12.96 13.22 8.98
CA LEU A 139 -12.32 12.65 7.81
C LEU A 139 -10.92 13.29 7.66
N ILE A 140 -9.88 12.48 7.72
CA ILE A 140 -8.50 12.89 7.47
C ILE A 140 -8.13 12.54 6.04
N ILE A 141 -7.62 13.52 5.29
CA ILE A 141 -7.21 13.34 3.90
C ILE A 141 -5.90 14.06 3.61
N ASP A 142 -5.20 13.63 2.55
CA ASP A 142 -4.09 14.39 1.99
C ASP A 142 -4.60 15.48 1.04
N ALA A 143 -3.87 16.58 0.90
CA ALA A 143 -4.28 17.75 0.12
C ALA A 143 -4.43 17.48 -1.39
N ASP A 144 -3.82 16.42 -1.89
CA ASP A 144 -3.72 16.05 -3.30
C ASP A 144 -4.62 14.87 -3.71
N VAL A 145 -5.46 14.37 -2.80
CA VAL A 145 -6.40 13.30 -3.10
C VAL A 145 -7.75 13.85 -3.57
N GLN A 146 -8.42 13.11 -4.44
CA GLN A 146 -9.72 13.47 -4.97
C GLN A 146 -10.75 12.39 -4.66
N PHE A 147 -11.87 12.80 -4.09
CA PHE A 147 -12.99 11.95 -3.73
C PHE A 147 -14.03 11.92 -4.85
N GLU A 148 -14.55 10.74 -5.17
CA GLU A 148 -15.79 10.65 -5.95
C GLU A 148 -16.98 11.14 -5.13
N ASP A 149 -18.00 11.70 -5.79
CA ASP A 149 -19.11 12.43 -5.15
C ASP A 149 -19.76 11.67 -3.99
N GLY A 150 -20.04 10.40 -4.14
CA GLY A 150 -20.69 9.57 -3.11
C GLY A 150 -19.77 8.94 -2.07
N THR A 151 -18.47 9.20 -2.13
CA THR A 151 -17.47 8.51 -1.31
C THR A 151 -17.69 8.71 0.19
N LEU A 152 -17.83 9.94 0.65
CA LEU A 152 -18.04 10.23 2.06
C LEU A 152 -19.33 9.59 2.59
N ARG A 153 -20.42 9.68 1.82
CA ARG A 153 -21.71 9.06 2.17
C ARG A 153 -21.59 7.53 2.33
N ARG A 154 -20.77 6.88 1.48
CA ARG A 154 -20.51 5.43 1.58
C ARG A 154 -19.69 5.10 2.82
N MET A 155 -18.69 5.90 3.15
CA MET A 155 -17.87 5.69 4.35
C MET A 155 -18.68 5.90 5.64
N THR A 156 -19.43 7.00 5.74
CA THR A 156 -20.17 7.35 6.97
C THR A 156 -21.27 6.36 7.32
N ARG A 157 -21.83 5.62 6.36
CA ARG A 157 -22.83 4.56 6.63
C ARG A 157 -22.36 3.51 7.62
N HIS A 158 -21.07 3.20 7.63
CA HIS A 158 -20.51 2.22 8.56
C HIS A 158 -20.51 2.73 10.01
N LEU A 159 -20.51 4.04 10.24
CA LEU A 159 -20.57 4.64 11.59
C LEU A 159 -21.96 4.50 12.24
N ALA A 160 -22.97 4.03 11.53
CA ALA A 160 -24.25 3.61 12.13
C ALA A 160 -24.08 2.42 13.10
N ASP A 161 -23.03 1.60 12.96
CA ASP A 161 -22.63 0.58 13.93
C ASP A 161 -21.64 1.22 14.93
N PRO A 162 -22.03 1.39 16.23
CA PRO A 162 -21.17 2.02 17.23
C PRO A 162 -19.87 1.26 17.53
N ARG A 163 -19.77 0.01 17.09
CA ARG A 163 -18.52 -0.77 17.18
C ARG A 163 -17.50 -0.36 16.12
N VAL A 164 -17.92 0.33 15.07
CA VAL A 164 -17.01 0.83 14.03
C VAL A 164 -16.39 2.14 14.50
N GLY A 165 -15.08 2.12 14.72
CA GLY A 165 -14.30 3.30 15.09
C GLY A 165 -13.80 4.08 13.88
N ALA A 166 -13.40 3.39 12.82
CA ALA A 166 -12.80 4.01 11.66
C ALA A 166 -13.13 3.27 10.36
N VAL A 167 -13.10 4.02 9.25
CA VAL A 167 -13.40 3.52 7.90
C VAL A 167 -12.35 4.08 6.93
N THR A 168 -11.87 3.25 6.01
CA THR A 168 -11.03 3.71 4.90
C THR A 168 -11.64 3.37 3.56
N GLY A 169 -11.41 4.23 2.56
CA GLY A 169 -11.81 4.00 1.19
C GLY A 169 -10.78 3.24 0.36
N TYR A 170 -11.13 3.00 -0.89
CA TYR A 170 -10.26 2.40 -1.89
C TYR A 170 -9.49 3.50 -2.62
N ILE A 171 -8.19 3.62 -2.34
CA ILE A 171 -7.31 4.54 -3.05
C ILE A 171 -6.87 3.92 -4.36
N LYS A 172 -7.05 4.65 -5.44
CA LYS A 172 -6.63 4.32 -6.81
C LYS A 172 -5.55 5.29 -7.28
N GLU A 173 -4.70 4.80 -8.17
CA GLU A 173 -3.77 5.64 -8.92
C GLU A 173 -4.57 6.58 -9.82
N GLY A 174 -4.37 7.89 -9.66
CA GLY A 174 -5.17 8.97 -10.24
C GLY A 174 -4.35 9.99 -11.04
N SER A 175 -3.13 9.69 -11.48
CA SER A 175 -2.34 10.63 -12.30
C SER A 175 -2.97 10.84 -13.68
N HIS A 176 -3.01 12.09 -14.14
CA HIS A 176 -3.68 12.48 -15.40
C HIS A 176 -3.05 11.81 -16.63
N ASP A 177 -1.72 11.75 -16.70
CA ASP A 177 -0.95 11.09 -17.75
C ASP A 177 -0.12 9.94 -17.16
N PRO A 178 -0.73 8.76 -16.94
CA PRO A 178 -0.04 7.66 -16.26
C PRO A 178 1.09 7.13 -17.13
N GLY A 179 2.31 7.35 -16.66
CA GLY A 179 3.51 6.75 -17.22
C GLY A 179 3.55 5.24 -17.01
N PHE A 180 4.60 4.58 -17.51
CA PHE A 180 4.78 3.14 -17.27
C PHE A 180 4.85 2.82 -15.77
N LEU A 181 5.48 3.70 -14.96
CA LEU A 181 5.62 3.52 -13.52
C LEU A 181 4.27 3.61 -12.82
N ASN A 182 3.43 4.58 -13.19
CA ASN A 182 2.09 4.73 -12.62
C ASN A 182 1.20 3.50 -12.90
N ARG A 183 1.37 2.83 -14.06
CA ARG A 183 0.66 1.58 -14.35
C ARG A 183 1.13 0.41 -13.47
N PHE A 184 2.44 0.32 -13.14
CA PHE A 184 2.92 -0.62 -12.12
C PHE A 184 2.36 -0.32 -10.74
N ILE A 185 2.28 0.96 -10.34
CA ILE A 185 1.68 1.37 -9.07
C ILE A 185 0.17 1.05 -9.05
N ALA A 186 -0.54 1.30 -10.15
CA ALA A 186 -1.95 0.94 -10.29
C ALA A 186 -2.17 -0.57 -10.09
N TRP A 187 -1.30 -1.40 -10.67
CA TRP A 187 -1.32 -2.85 -10.46
C TRP A 187 -1.01 -3.23 -9.00
N GLU A 188 0.04 -2.65 -8.41
CA GLU A 188 0.36 -2.85 -6.99
C GLU A 188 -0.84 -2.52 -6.10
N TYR A 189 -1.59 -1.45 -6.39
CA TYR A 189 -2.75 -1.04 -5.61
C TYR A 189 -3.96 -1.98 -5.78
N LEU A 190 -4.10 -2.62 -6.92
CA LEU A 190 -5.10 -3.69 -7.09
C LEU A 190 -4.85 -4.85 -6.12
N ASP A 191 -3.62 -5.30 -6.00
CA ASP A 191 -3.26 -6.42 -5.14
C ASP A 191 -3.13 -5.97 -3.67
N ALA A 192 -2.25 -5.01 -3.39
CA ALA A 192 -1.88 -4.62 -2.03
C ALA A 192 -2.98 -3.82 -1.30
N GLN A 193 -3.80 -3.05 -2.01
CA GLN A 193 -4.84 -2.25 -1.37
C GLN A 193 -6.23 -2.86 -1.60
N ALA A 194 -6.62 -3.16 -2.84
CA ALA A 194 -7.96 -3.64 -3.08
C ALA A 194 -8.16 -5.08 -2.58
N ALA A 195 -7.32 -6.03 -3.01
CA ALA A 195 -7.45 -7.43 -2.61
C ALA A 195 -7.09 -7.64 -1.13
N ALA A 196 -5.93 -7.13 -0.70
CA ALA A 196 -5.44 -7.34 0.65
C ALA A 196 -6.37 -6.72 1.71
N ARG A 197 -6.89 -5.50 1.51
CA ARG A 197 -7.82 -4.87 2.48
C ARG A 197 -9.16 -5.59 2.54
N ARG A 198 -9.69 -6.08 1.42
CA ARG A 198 -10.89 -6.94 1.43
C ARG A 198 -10.68 -8.19 2.26
N THR A 199 -9.53 -8.84 2.10
CA THR A 199 -9.14 -10.02 2.88
C THR A 199 -8.99 -9.68 4.35
N GLN A 200 -8.31 -8.62 4.69
CA GLN A 200 -8.11 -8.15 6.06
C GLN A 200 -9.46 -7.84 6.74
N ASP A 201 -10.40 -7.20 6.04
CA ASP A 201 -11.77 -6.97 6.56
C ASP A 201 -12.52 -8.29 6.79
N VAL A 202 -12.37 -9.28 5.90
CA VAL A 202 -12.92 -10.64 6.09
C VAL A 202 -12.35 -11.31 7.33
N LEU A 203 -11.05 -11.15 7.57
CA LEU A 203 -10.35 -11.71 8.72
C LEU A 203 -10.64 -10.93 10.03
N GLY A 204 -11.25 -9.76 9.92
CA GLY A 204 -11.61 -8.92 11.07
C GLY A 204 -10.46 -8.09 11.62
N GLY A 205 -9.40 -7.87 10.84
CA GLY A 205 -8.29 -7.01 11.20
C GLY A 205 -7.75 -6.27 9.98
N LEU A 206 -7.70 -4.94 10.03
CA LEU A 206 -7.18 -4.07 8.99
C LEU A 206 -5.76 -3.63 9.34
N ALA A 207 -4.84 -3.70 8.37
CA ALA A 207 -3.46 -3.28 8.58
C ALA A 207 -3.32 -1.75 8.64
N CYS A 208 -3.99 -1.05 7.73
CA CYS A 208 -3.81 0.39 7.59
C CYS A 208 -5.06 1.06 7.03
N LEU A 209 -5.52 2.09 7.73
CA LEU A 209 -6.40 3.12 7.19
C LEU A 209 -5.52 4.01 6.30
N ALA A 210 -5.77 4.03 4.99
CA ALA A 210 -4.91 4.81 4.09
C ALA A 210 -4.86 6.28 4.49
N GLY A 211 -3.66 6.85 4.57
CA GLY A 211 -3.43 8.23 4.99
C GLY A 211 -4.21 9.28 4.21
N GLY A 212 -4.57 9.00 2.95
CA GLY A 212 -5.40 9.87 2.11
C GLY A 212 -6.91 9.69 2.26
N ALA A 213 -7.41 8.76 3.09
CA ALA A 213 -8.85 8.52 3.27
C ALA A 213 -9.17 7.81 4.58
N GLN A 214 -9.06 8.51 5.71
CA GLN A 214 -9.34 7.96 7.05
C GLN A 214 -10.54 8.68 7.66
N LEU A 215 -11.68 8.01 7.73
CA LEU A 215 -12.83 8.49 8.47
C LEU A 215 -12.85 7.88 9.87
N HIS A 216 -12.94 8.71 10.90
CA HIS A 216 -13.05 8.29 12.29
C HIS A 216 -14.35 8.78 12.91
N SER A 217 -14.99 7.97 13.75
CA SER A 217 -16.01 8.48 14.66
C SER A 217 -15.35 9.34 15.74
N ARG A 218 -16.03 10.38 16.22
CA ARG A 218 -15.57 11.19 17.35
C ARG A 218 -15.20 10.32 18.56
N ALA A 219 -16.07 9.39 18.92
CA ALA A 219 -15.84 8.49 20.03
C ALA A 219 -14.60 7.60 19.89
N ASN A 220 -14.17 7.31 18.64
CA ASN A 220 -12.90 6.62 18.40
C ASN A 220 -11.71 7.53 18.68
N LEU A 221 -11.73 8.76 18.14
CA LEU A 221 -10.64 9.72 18.37
C LEU A 221 -10.47 10.05 19.84
N GLU A 222 -11.57 10.27 20.55
CA GLU A 222 -11.55 10.50 22.00
C GLU A 222 -10.96 9.32 22.78
N ALA A 223 -11.31 8.07 22.40
CA ALA A 223 -10.73 6.86 22.99
C ALA A 223 -9.22 6.73 22.73
N LEU A 224 -8.72 7.32 21.62
CA LEU A 224 -7.30 7.39 21.28
C LEU A 224 -6.60 8.62 21.90
N GLY A 225 -7.28 9.39 22.74
CA GLY A 225 -6.77 10.61 23.37
C GLY A 225 -6.78 11.85 22.49
N GLY A 226 -7.60 11.87 21.43
CA GLY A 226 -7.81 13.01 20.54
C GLY A 226 -6.63 13.34 19.63
N ARG A 227 -5.68 12.44 19.47
CA ARG A 227 -4.44 12.69 18.73
C ARG A 227 -3.93 11.45 17.98
N ILE A 228 -3.10 11.70 16.98
CA ILE A 228 -2.38 10.70 16.19
C ILE A 228 -0.94 10.61 16.68
N ASP A 229 -0.38 9.42 16.67
CA ASP A 229 1.00 9.16 17.06
C ASP A 229 2.00 9.88 16.14
N THR A 230 2.97 10.56 16.71
CA THR A 230 4.02 11.30 15.99
C THR A 230 5.38 10.61 16.04
N SER A 231 5.48 9.45 16.70
CA SER A 231 6.76 8.77 16.94
C SER A 231 7.20 7.87 15.79
N THR A 232 6.29 7.54 14.87
CA THR A 232 6.54 6.63 13.75
C THR A 232 6.33 7.32 12.40
N LEU A 233 6.89 6.71 11.34
CA LEU A 233 6.67 7.14 9.95
C LEU A 233 5.40 6.54 9.32
N ALA A 234 4.60 5.80 10.10
CA ALA A 234 3.37 5.14 9.69
C ALA A 234 2.25 5.45 10.71
N GLU A 235 1.96 6.73 10.88
CA GLU A 235 0.96 7.26 11.82
C GLU A 235 -0.44 6.67 11.55
N ASP A 236 -0.77 6.44 10.29
CA ASP A 236 -2.02 5.84 9.84
C ASP A 236 -2.13 4.37 10.25
N THR A 237 -1.06 3.61 10.12
CA THR A 237 -0.99 2.21 10.56
C THR A 237 -1.07 2.11 12.07
N VAL A 238 -0.36 2.98 12.82
CA VAL A 238 -0.44 3.02 14.30
C VAL A 238 -1.86 3.33 14.73
N THR A 239 -2.49 4.36 14.17
CA THR A 239 -3.88 4.75 14.49
C THR A 239 -4.86 3.60 14.19
N THR A 240 -4.61 2.84 13.10
CA THR A 240 -5.41 1.65 12.75
C THR A 240 -5.28 0.56 13.80
N PHE A 241 -4.06 0.27 14.26
CA PHE A 241 -3.81 -0.72 15.29
C PHE A 241 -4.43 -0.31 16.63
N GLU A 242 -4.23 0.94 17.05
CA GLU A 242 -4.78 1.47 18.30
C GLU A 242 -6.31 1.46 18.31
N THR A 243 -6.98 1.84 17.21
CA THR A 243 -8.43 1.71 17.05
C THR A 243 -8.91 0.28 17.33
N GLN A 244 -8.22 -0.71 16.76
CA GLN A 244 -8.62 -2.12 16.89
C GLN A 244 -8.24 -2.71 18.26
N LEU A 245 -7.12 -2.29 18.85
CA LEU A 245 -6.69 -2.67 20.19
C LEU A 245 -7.61 -2.07 21.27
N ALA A 246 -8.19 -0.88 21.02
CA ALA A 246 -9.24 -0.29 21.84
C ALA A 246 -10.60 -1.01 21.71
N GLY A 247 -10.66 -2.11 20.95
CA GLY A 247 -11.87 -2.93 20.80
C GLY A 247 -12.86 -2.44 19.74
N ARG A 248 -12.51 -1.41 18.96
CA ARG A 248 -13.32 -0.89 17.85
C ARG A 248 -12.91 -1.55 16.54
N ARG A 249 -13.83 -1.57 15.58
CA ARG A 249 -13.57 -2.09 14.24
C ARG A 249 -13.02 -0.99 13.34
N ALA A 250 -11.98 -1.32 12.59
CA ALA A 250 -11.57 -0.60 11.38
C ALA A 250 -12.15 -1.32 10.16
N VAL A 251 -12.78 -0.61 9.24
CA VAL A 251 -13.53 -1.17 8.10
C VAL A 251 -13.00 -0.64 6.79
N PHE A 252 -12.95 -1.50 5.77
CA PHE A 252 -12.66 -1.12 4.39
C PHE A 252 -13.95 -1.03 3.57
N GLU A 253 -14.20 0.16 2.97
CA GLU A 253 -15.34 0.37 2.06
C GLU A 253 -14.83 0.44 0.60
N PRO A 254 -14.95 -0.66 -0.17
CA PRO A 254 -14.39 -0.72 -1.52
C PRO A 254 -15.11 0.16 -2.55
N ALA A 255 -16.35 0.57 -2.27
CA ALA A 255 -17.12 1.46 -3.15
C ALA A 255 -16.84 2.95 -2.86
N ALA A 256 -16.14 3.25 -1.77
CA ALA A 256 -15.67 4.60 -1.46
C ALA A 256 -14.34 4.87 -2.18
N VAL A 257 -14.41 5.30 -3.44
CA VAL A 257 -13.24 5.48 -4.30
C VAL A 257 -12.61 6.84 -4.09
N VAL A 258 -11.28 6.82 -3.99
CA VAL A 258 -10.42 7.99 -3.83
C VAL A 258 -9.26 7.89 -4.81
N TRP A 259 -9.00 8.98 -5.54
CA TRP A 259 -7.93 9.06 -6.53
C TRP A 259 -6.75 9.84 -5.95
N ALA A 260 -5.55 9.26 -5.98
CA ALA A 260 -4.33 9.89 -5.50
C ALA A 260 -3.30 10.04 -6.63
N GLU A 261 -2.63 11.18 -6.66
CA GLU A 261 -1.49 11.36 -7.55
C GLU A 261 -0.29 10.59 -6.98
N GLU A 262 0.29 9.70 -7.80
CA GLU A 262 1.40 8.85 -7.41
C GLU A 262 2.75 9.37 -7.94
N PRO A 263 3.89 8.90 -7.39
CA PRO A 263 5.22 9.35 -7.78
C PRO A 263 5.45 9.26 -9.29
N PRO A 264 5.99 10.33 -9.91
CA PRO A 264 6.18 10.40 -11.36
C PRO A 264 7.42 9.64 -11.86
N ASP A 265 8.33 9.27 -10.96
CA ASP A 265 9.62 8.64 -11.28
C ASP A 265 10.09 7.69 -10.17
N LEU A 266 11.08 6.84 -10.48
CA LEU A 266 11.61 5.85 -9.55
C LEU A 266 12.28 6.46 -8.32
N HIS A 267 12.82 7.66 -8.42
CA HIS A 267 13.49 8.31 -7.29
C HIS A 267 12.46 8.81 -6.27
N ALA A 268 11.39 9.44 -6.73
CA ALA A 268 10.28 9.85 -5.88
C ALA A 268 9.58 8.62 -5.25
N LEU A 269 9.38 7.56 -6.05
CA LEU A 269 8.84 6.30 -5.56
C LEU A 269 9.75 5.65 -4.50
N TRP A 270 11.07 5.65 -4.73
CA TRP A 270 12.05 5.14 -3.77
C TRP A 270 11.93 5.83 -2.41
N LYS A 271 11.85 7.17 -2.39
CA LYS A 271 11.67 7.93 -1.14
C LYS A 271 10.37 7.54 -0.43
N GLN A 272 9.26 7.48 -1.17
CA GLN A 272 7.95 7.12 -0.62
C GLN A 272 7.96 5.71 -0.02
N ARG A 273 8.46 4.72 -0.76
CA ARG A 273 8.46 3.32 -0.33
C ARG A 273 9.46 3.03 0.82
N ILE A 274 10.60 3.74 0.87
CA ILE A 274 11.50 3.66 2.05
C ILE A 274 10.78 4.14 3.30
N ARG A 275 10.05 5.26 3.23
CA ARG A 275 9.27 5.76 4.36
C ARG A 275 8.26 4.72 4.84
N TRP A 276 7.51 4.10 3.92
CA TRP A 276 6.55 3.04 4.24
C TRP A 276 7.24 1.81 4.83
N GLY A 277 8.34 1.36 4.24
CA GLY A 277 9.11 0.21 4.72
C GLY A 277 9.65 0.42 6.13
N ARG A 278 10.22 1.60 6.43
CA ARG A 278 10.67 1.96 7.78
C ARG A 278 9.51 1.99 8.76
N GLY A 279 8.40 2.64 8.40
CA GLY A 279 7.19 2.67 9.22
C GLY A 279 6.68 1.28 9.56
N ASN A 280 6.65 0.37 8.58
CA ASN A 280 6.26 -1.03 8.82
C ASN A 280 7.18 -1.75 9.82
N VAL A 281 8.50 -1.50 9.76
CA VAL A 281 9.45 -2.05 10.75
C VAL A 281 9.17 -1.48 12.14
N GLN A 282 8.94 -0.17 12.25
CA GLN A 282 8.63 0.51 13.52
C GLN A 282 7.35 -0.03 14.14
N VAL A 283 6.28 -0.16 13.35
CA VAL A 283 5.00 -0.75 13.78
C VAL A 283 5.19 -2.21 14.21
N THR A 284 5.93 -3.01 13.42
CA THR A 284 6.18 -4.41 13.76
C THR A 284 6.85 -4.55 15.12
N ARG A 285 7.86 -3.72 15.40
CA ARG A 285 8.57 -3.71 16.70
C ARG A 285 7.69 -3.21 17.84
N ARG A 286 6.91 -2.15 17.61
CA ARG A 286 6.02 -1.55 18.63
C ARG A 286 4.97 -2.55 19.11
N TYR A 287 4.43 -3.37 18.22
CA TYR A 287 3.34 -4.30 18.51
C TYR A 287 3.78 -5.77 18.55
N LEU A 288 5.03 -6.06 18.94
CA LEU A 288 5.57 -7.44 19.02
C LEU A 288 4.68 -8.39 19.82
N SER A 289 4.07 -7.90 20.90
CA SER A 289 3.18 -8.70 21.76
C SER A 289 1.82 -9.03 21.12
N THR A 290 1.51 -8.46 19.96
CA THR A 290 0.20 -8.65 19.31
C THR A 290 0.22 -9.79 18.30
N TRP A 291 1.36 -10.11 17.71
CA TRP A 291 1.48 -11.05 16.59
C TRP A 291 1.23 -12.50 17.01
N PHE A 292 0.53 -13.26 16.16
CA PHE A 292 0.33 -14.71 16.30
C PHE A 292 -0.33 -15.16 17.62
N ARG A 293 -1.36 -14.45 18.08
CA ARG A 293 -2.13 -14.80 19.28
C ARG A 293 -3.58 -15.21 18.94
N PRO A 294 -3.81 -16.35 18.28
CA PRO A 294 -5.11 -16.74 17.74
C PRO A 294 -6.18 -16.98 18.82
N TRP A 295 -5.77 -17.34 20.03
CA TRP A 295 -6.67 -17.74 21.10
C TRP A 295 -7.28 -16.59 21.90
N THR A 296 -6.64 -15.41 21.84
CA THR A 296 -7.03 -14.27 22.67
C THR A 296 -7.80 -13.20 21.91
N ARG A 297 -7.52 -13.02 20.61
CA ARG A 297 -8.14 -11.97 19.79
C ARG A 297 -8.24 -12.40 18.32
N ARG A 298 -9.36 -12.05 17.68
CA ARG A 298 -9.52 -12.13 16.23
C ARG A 298 -8.93 -10.86 15.58
N GLY A 299 -8.70 -10.90 14.28
CA GLY A 299 -8.18 -9.75 13.53
C GLY A 299 -6.66 -9.62 13.60
N LEU A 300 -6.13 -8.52 14.15
CA LEU A 300 -4.70 -8.21 14.18
C LEU A 300 -3.83 -9.32 14.77
N SER A 301 -4.33 -10.05 15.76
CA SER A 301 -3.60 -11.15 16.42
C SER A 301 -3.75 -12.49 15.71
N GLY A 302 -4.54 -12.55 14.63
CA GLY A 302 -4.81 -13.78 13.90
C GLY A 302 -3.58 -14.30 13.14
N VAL A 303 -3.45 -15.63 13.03
CA VAL A 303 -2.33 -16.26 12.32
C VAL A 303 -2.27 -15.81 10.86
N LEU A 304 -3.41 -15.78 10.17
CA LEU A 304 -3.46 -15.39 8.74
C LEU A 304 -3.09 -13.91 8.53
N PHE A 305 -3.48 -13.03 9.46
CA PHE A 305 -3.07 -11.62 9.42
C PHE A 305 -1.55 -11.51 9.60
N GLY A 306 -0.98 -12.19 10.61
CA GLY A 306 0.45 -12.21 10.83
C GLY A 306 1.23 -12.79 9.65
N LEU A 307 0.79 -13.91 9.08
CA LEU A 307 1.40 -14.49 7.87
C LEU A 307 1.39 -13.51 6.71
N SER A 308 0.26 -12.85 6.43
CA SER A 308 0.18 -11.82 5.39
C SER A 308 1.16 -10.68 5.62
N TRP A 309 1.22 -10.15 6.85
CA TRP A 309 2.12 -9.06 7.22
C TRP A 309 3.59 -9.43 7.06
N PHE A 310 3.99 -10.56 7.67
CA PHE A 310 5.40 -10.99 7.66
C PHE A 310 5.86 -11.52 6.30
N THR A 311 4.96 -12.07 5.47
CA THR A 311 5.32 -12.47 4.09
C THR A 311 5.76 -11.26 3.28
N VAL A 312 5.03 -10.15 3.33
CA VAL A 312 5.42 -8.91 2.63
C VAL A 312 6.67 -8.30 3.26
N LEU A 313 6.69 -8.20 4.59
CA LEU A 313 7.82 -7.61 5.30
C LEU A 313 9.13 -8.37 5.06
N LEU A 314 9.13 -9.70 5.10
CA LEU A 314 10.33 -10.54 4.98
C LEU A 314 10.64 -10.97 3.54
N GLN A 315 9.82 -10.61 2.57
CA GLN A 315 9.98 -11.02 1.18
C GLN A 315 11.39 -10.81 0.61
N PRO A 316 12.09 -9.65 0.82
CA PRO A 316 13.45 -9.50 0.29
C PRO A 316 14.43 -10.51 0.89
N LEU A 317 14.26 -10.87 2.17
CA LEU A 317 15.09 -11.87 2.83
C LEU A 317 14.81 -13.28 2.29
N PHE A 318 13.53 -13.60 2.04
CA PHE A 318 13.13 -14.86 1.43
C PHE A 318 13.68 -14.98 0.01
N MET A 319 13.65 -13.92 -0.79
CA MET A 319 14.24 -13.91 -2.14
C MET A 319 15.74 -14.18 -2.11
N ILE A 320 16.49 -13.49 -1.24
CA ILE A 320 17.93 -13.68 -1.10
C ILE A 320 18.24 -15.10 -0.62
N ALA A 321 17.60 -15.54 0.46
CA ALA A 321 17.82 -16.87 1.03
C ALA A 321 17.48 -17.98 0.02
N SER A 322 16.37 -17.86 -0.68
CA SER A 322 15.94 -18.79 -1.73
C SER A 322 16.97 -18.86 -2.87
N ALA A 323 17.45 -17.70 -3.36
CA ALA A 323 18.44 -17.66 -4.44
C ALA A 323 19.77 -18.29 -4.01
N VAL A 324 20.27 -17.97 -2.80
CA VAL A 324 21.50 -18.54 -2.27
C VAL A 324 21.35 -20.06 -2.06
N ALA A 325 20.24 -20.49 -1.43
CA ALA A 325 19.99 -21.92 -1.20
C ALA A 325 19.88 -22.69 -2.52
N LEU A 326 19.29 -22.11 -3.57
CA LEU A 326 19.24 -22.72 -4.89
C LEU A 326 20.61 -22.88 -5.52
N LEU A 327 21.49 -21.84 -5.41
CA LEU A 327 22.87 -21.93 -5.93
C LEU A 327 23.68 -22.99 -5.20
N VAL A 328 23.56 -23.09 -3.87
CA VAL A 328 24.22 -24.12 -3.06
C VAL A 328 23.69 -25.49 -3.45
N LEU A 329 22.37 -25.64 -3.60
CA LEU A 329 21.74 -26.92 -3.97
C LEU A 329 22.16 -27.36 -5.38
N LEU A 330 22.29 -26.45 -6.34
CA LEU A 330 22.84 -26.72 -7.67
C LEU A 330 24.29 -27.23 -7.60
N ALA A 331 25.10 -26.75 -6.66
CA ALA A 331 26.48 -27.16 -6.51
C ALA A 331 26.64 -28.57 -5.87
N ILE A 332 25.72 -28.98 -4.99
CA ILE A 332 25.85 -30.25 -4.23
C ILE A 332 24.91 -31.35 -4.70
N ARG A 333 23.71 -31.01 -5.20
CA ARG A 333 22.66 -31.92 -5.65
C ARG A 333 21.85 -31.27 -6.78
N ASP A 334 22.45 -31.19 -7.95
CA ASP A 334 21.86 -30.56 -9.14
C ASP A 334 20.54 -31.22 -9.58
N ASP A 335 20.40 -32.52 -9.41
CA ASP A 335 19.18 -33.28 -9.65
C ASP A 335 18.00 -32.77 -8.81
N VAL A 336 18.23 -32.61 -7.50
CA VAL A 336 17.21 -32.08 -6.58
C VAL A 336 16.94 -30.60 -6.84
N ALA A 337 18.00 -29.81 -7.06
CA ALA A 337 17.88 -28.38 -7.35
C ALA A 337 17.00 -28.13 -8.55
N TRP A 338 17.15 -28.91 -9.61
CA TRP A 338 16.37 -28.76 -10.84
C TRP A 338 14.89 -29.09 -10.66
N VAL A 339 14.59 -30.14 -9.90
CA VAL A 339 13.20 -30.50 -9.56
C VAL A 339 12.55 -29.39 -8.74
N VAL A 340 13.24 -28.90 -7.69
CA VAL A 340 12.71 -27.85 -6.82
C VAL A 340 12.55 -26.53 -7.57
N PHE A 341 13.53 -26.16 -8.39
CA PHE A 341 13.45 -24.98 -9.25
C PHE A 341 12.16 -25.00 -10.12
N ARG A 342 11.92 -26.10 -10.84
CA ARG A 342 10.71 -26.24 -11.66
C ARG A 342 9.44 -26.17 -10.83
N ALA A 343 9.40 -26.85 -9.68
CA ALA A 343 8.24 -26.84 -8.80
C ALA A 343 7.90 -25.43 -8.31
N VAL A 344 8.91 -24.65 -7.89
CA VAL A 344 8.75 -23.26 -7.47
C VAL A 344 8.22 -22.41 -8.61
N TRP A 345 8.78 -22.51 -9.81
CA TRP A 345 8.37 -21.68 -10.94
C TRP A 345 7.01 -22.07 -11.52
N LEU A 346 6.63 -23.34 -11.48
CA LEU A 346 5.26 -23.74 -11.79
C LEU A 346 4.27 -23.17 -10.78
N THR A 347 4.60 -23.23 -9.49
CA THR A 347 3.77 -22.64 -8.44
C THR A 347 3.62 -21.13 -8.67
N HIS A 348 4.72 -20.42 -8.98
CA HIS A 348 4.66 -19.01 -9.36
C HIS A 348 3.75 -18.79 -10.56
N GLY A 349 3.89 -19.59 -11.61
CA GLY A 349 3.09 -19.47 -12.83
C GLY A 349 1.60 -19.63 -12.58
N VAL A 350 1.20 -20.64 -11.82
CA VAL A 350 -0.21 -20.89 -11.46
C VAL A 350 -0.76 -19.75 -10.60
N CYS A 351 -0.04 -19.39 -9.54
CA CYS A 351 -0.45 -18.29 -8.65
C CYS A 351 -0.53 -16.96 -9.42
N TYR A 352 0.46 -16.70 -10.27
CA TYR A 352 0.52 -15.46 -11.03
C TYR A 352 -0.61 -15.34 -12.06
N LEU A 353 -0.90 -16.42 -12.78
CA LEU A 353 -2.04 -16.48 -13.69
C LEU A 353 -3.35 -16.21 -12.93
N PHE A 354 -3.51 -16.83 -11.76
CA PHE A 354 -4.68 -16.61 -10.92
C PHE A 354 -4.79 -15.16 -10.47
N LEU A 355 -3.69 -14.51 -10.02
CA LEU A 355 -3.66 -13.10 -9.63
C LEU A 355 -4.04 -12.17 -10.80
N VAL A 356 -3.45 -12.40 -11.98
CA VAL A 356 -3.72 -11.60 -13.18
C VAL A 356 -5.19 -11.71 -13.62
N LEU A 357 -5.74 -12.91 -13.64
CA LEU A 357 -7.15 -13.12 -14.00
C LEU A 357 -8.10 -12.51 -12.96
N SER A 358 -7.79 -12.68 -11.67
CA SER A 358 -8.61 -12.17 -10.57
C SER A 358 -8.63 -10.65 -10.51
N ALA A 359 -7.59 -9.95 -10.98
CA ALA A 359 -7.54 -8.49 -11.04
C ALA A 359 -8.72 -7.93 -11.85
N PHE A 360 -9.11 -8.60 -12.95
CA PHE A 360 -10.27 -8.20 -13.76
C PHE A 360 -11.61 -8.37 -13.05
N VAL A 361 -11.68 -9.23 -12.05
CA VAL A 361 -12.87 -9.41 -11.20
C VAL A 361 -12.88 -8.37 -10.07
N ILE A 362 -11.70 -8.04 -9.50
CA ILE A 362 -11.57 -7.09 -8.40
C ILE A 362 -11.86 -5.66 -8.86
N ASP A 363 -11.21 -5.23 -9.95
CA ASP A 363 -11.42 -3.92 -10.57
C ASP A 363 -11.09 -3.97 -12.08
N ARG A 364 -12.13 -4.25 -12.88
CA ARG A 364 -11.98 -4.35 -14.33
C ARG A 364 -11.44 -3.08 -14.98
N GLN A 365 -11.87 -1.91 -14.48
CA GLN A 365 -11.48 -0.62 -15.06
C GLN A 365 -9.96 -0.39 -14.90
N VAL A 366 -9.42 -0.63 -13.72
CA VAL A 366 -7.98 -0.50 -13.46
C VAL A 366 -7.22 -1.61 -14.17
N ALA A 367 -7.65 -2.87 -14.05
CA ALA A 367 -6.99 -4.02 -14.65
C ALA A 367 -6.81 -3.89 -16.16
N THR A 368 -7.82 -3.39 -16.90
CA THR A 368 -7.71 -3.18 -18.36
C THR A 368 -6.66 -2.16 -18.74
N ARG A 369 -6.32 -1.21 -17.85
CA ARG A 369 -5.32 -0.17 -18.09
C ARG A 369 -3.89 -0.61 -17.77
N CYS A 370 -3.72 -1.57 -16.85
CA CYS A 370 -2.40 -1.96 -16.32
C CYS A 370 -2.09 -3.48 -16.40
N TRP A 371 -2.86 -4.29 -17.14
CA TRP A 371 -2.66 -5.73 -17.23
C TRP A 371 -1.26 -6.13 -17.73
N ARG A 372 -0.68 -5.34 -18.64
CA ARG A 372 0.69 -5.58 -19.16
C ARG A 372 1.72 -5.47 -18.05
N GLU A 373 1.62 -4.43 -17.26
CA GLU A 373 2.46 -4.21 -16.09
C GLU A 373 2.19 -5.28 -15.02
N GLY A 374 0.96 -5.76 -14.92
CA GLY A 374 0.62 -6.92 -14.10
C GLY A 374 1.38 -8.17 -14.55
N VAL A 375 1.33 -8.53 -15.81
CA VAL A 375 2.08 -9.69 -16.37
C VAL A 375 3.58 -9.51 -16.19
N LEU A 376 4.11 -8.30 -16.33
CA LEU A 376 5.54 -7.98 -16.23
C LEU A 376 5.99 -7.58 -14.81
N PHE A 377 5.11 -7.68 -13.81
CA PHE A 377 5.44 -7.34 -12.42
C PHE A 377 6.61 -8.15 -11.85
N PRO A 378 6.75 -9.49 -12.11
CA PRO A 378 7.92 -10.26 -11.67
C PRO A 378 9.15 -10.09 -12.58
N GLY A 379 9.02 -9.33 -13.68
CA GLY A 379 10.01 -9.14 -14.71
C GLY A 379 9.88 -10.09 -15.90
N LEU A 380 10.27 -9.61 -17.06
CA LEU A 380 10.20 -10.35 -18.32
C LEU A 380 10.95 -11.69 -18.24
N VAL A 381 12.16 -11.70 -17.65
CA VAL A 381 12.94 -12.92 -17.50
C VAL A 381 12.21 -13.95 -16.63
N SER A 382 11.57 -13.51 -15.54
CA SER A 382 10.76 -14.39 -14.70
C SER A 382 9.56 -14.97 -15.46
N VAL A 383 8.90 -14.16 -16.31
CA VAL A 383 7.81 -14.65 -17.18
C VAL A 383 8.32 -15.71 -18.17
N VAL A 384 9.50 -15.52 -18.75
CA VAL A 384 10.13 -16.51 -19.64
C VAL A 384 10.45 -17.80 -18.87
N ILE A 385 10.97 -17.71 -17.65
CA ILE A 385 11.26 -18.88 -16.81
C ILE A 385 9.96 -19.64 -16.47
N ILE A 386 8.89 -18.93 -16.12
CA ILE A 386 7.57 -19.55 -15.89
C ILE A 386 7.09 -20.29 -17.13
N GLY A 387 7.18 -19.65 -18.31
CA GLY A 387 6.81 -20.27 -19.58
C GLY A 387 7.63 -21.53 -19.88
N TYR A 388 8.94 -21.47 -19.67
CA TYR A 388 9.83 -22.60 -19.82
C TYR A 388 9.46 -23.78 -18.89
N ALA A 389 9.23 -23.48 -17.60
CA ALA A 389 8.81 -24.50 -16.62
C ALA A 389 7.46 -25.13 -16.99
N ALA A 390 6.52 -24.34 -17.49
CA ALA A 390 5.21 -24.82 -17.94
C ALA A 390 5.31 -25.72 -19.16
N VAL A 391 6.11 -25.34 -20.16
CA VAL A 391 6.35 -26.21 -21.37
C VAL A 391 6.96 -27.52 -20.94
N GLN A 392 7.94 -27.53 -20.06
CA GLN A 392 8.54 -28.78 -19.57
C GLN A 392 7.55 -29.68 -18.82
N ALA A 393 6.64 -29.08 -18.06
CA ALA A 393 5.61 -29.83 -17.35
C ALA A 393 4.63 -30.52 -18.31
N VAL A 394 4.22 -29.83 -19.39
CA VAL A 394 3.27 -30.35 -20.37
C VAL A 394 3.92 -31.43 -21.28
N THR A 395 5.17 -31.23 -21.68
CA THR A 395 5.88 -32.13 -22.56
C THR A 395 6.44 -33.39 -21.87
N GLY A 396 6.32 -33.46 -20.53
CA GLY A 396 6.88 -34.61 -19.78
C GLY A 396 8.42 -34.59 -19.68
N ALA A 397 9.08 -33.51 -20.12
CA ALA A 397 10.53 -33.40 -20.16
C ALA A 397 11.15 -33.18 -18.76
N TRP A 398 10.61 -33.86 -17.74
CA TRP A 398 11.09 -33.78 -16.35
C TRP A 398 12.47 -34.39 -16.13
N GLY A 399 12.96 -35.19 -17.11
CA GLY A 399 14.16 -35.98 -16.99
C GLY A 399 15.46 -35.33 -17.46
N VAL A 400 15.54 -34.02 -17.57
CA VAL A 400 16.83 -33.37 -17.91
C VAL A 400 17.72 -33.45 -16.69
N SER A 401 18.75 -34.29 -16.79
CA SER A 401 19.83 -34.46 -15.81
C SER A 401 20.55 -33.12 -15.55
N GLY A 402 20.97 -32.93 -14.32
CA GLY A 402 21.68 -31.77 -13.85
C GLY A 402 22.96 -31.46 -14.63
N GLY A 403 23.53 -30.32 -14.32
CA GLY A 403 24.75 -29.79 -14.96
C GLY A 403 24.49 -28.91 -16.19
N HIS A 404 23.21 -28.61 -16.52
CA HIS A 404 22.92 -27.75 -17.66
C HIS A 404 23.32 -26.30 -17.38
N PRO A 405 24.15 -25.63 -18.21
CA PRO A 405 24.58 -24.25 -18.01
C PRO A 405 23.42 -23.26 -17.88
N VAL A 406 22.26 -23.57 -18.46
CA VAL A 406 21.02 -22.80 -18.34
C VAL A 406 20.56 -22.70 -16.88
N ALA A 407 20.66 -23.76 -16.07
CA ALA A 407 20.26 -23.72 -14.67
C ALA A 407 21.06 -22.71 -13.87
N TRP A 408 22.38 -22.67 -14.09
CA TRP A 408 23.28 -21.73 -13.45
C TRP A 408 23.01 -20.27 -13.90
N LEU A 409 22.74 -20.07 -15.20
CA LEU A 409 22.39 -18.74 -15.73
C LEU A 409 21.09 -18.24 -15.10
N LEU A 410 20.05 -19.09 -15.00
CA LEU A 410 18.78 -18.70 -14.40
C LEU A 410 18.89 -18.44 -12.90
N ALA A 411 19.62 -19.28 -12.17
CA ALA A 411 19.85 -19.06 -10.74
C ALA A 411 20.70 -17.81 -10.49
N GLY A 412 21.71 -17.55 -11.31
CA GLY A 412 22.51 -16.32 -11.27
C GLY A 412 21.67 -15.08 -11.56
N TRP A 413 20.76 -15.16 -12.52
CA TRP A 413 19.81 -14.08 -12.78
C TRP A 413 18.96 -13.78 -11.55
N LEU A 414 18.36 -14.80 -10.92
CA LEU A 414 17.53 -14.63 -9.72
C LEU A 414 18.31 -13.98 -8.58
N ALA A 415 19.56 -14.38 -8.39
CA ALA A 415 20.44 -13.79 -7.38
C ALA A 415 20.78 -12.32 -7.67
N SER A 416 20.76 -11.90 -8.95
CA SER A 416 21.13 -10.55 -9.37
C SER A 416 19.96 -9.62 -9.64
N CYS A 417 18.71 -10.10 -9.74
CA CYS A 417 17.57 -9.26 -10.18
C CYS A 417 17.32 -8.05 -9.25
N MET A 418 17.57 -8.18 -7.95
CA MET A 418 17.47 -7.04 -7.02
C MET A 418 18.57 -6.00 -7.30
N ALA A 419 19.81 -6.43 -7.60
CA ALA A 419 20.88 -5.52 -7.96
C ALA A 419 20.61 -4.80 -9.28
N VAL A 420 20.04 -5.51 -10.26
CA VAL A 420 19.61 -4.94 -11.55
C VAL A 420 18.49 -3.91 -11.34
N ALA A 421 17.52 -4.18 -10.49
CA ALA A 421 16.46 -3.22 -10.14
C ALA A 421 17.01 -1.98 -9.41
N TRP A 422 17.99 -2.15 -8.53
CA TRP A 422 18.70 -1.04 -7.90
C TRP A 422 19.47 -0.21 -8.93
N LEU A 423 20.16 -0.85 -9.87
CA LEU A 423 20.85 -0.18 -10.97
C LEU A 423 19.87 0.62 -11.85
N ALA A 424 18.68 0.09 -12.13
CA ALA A 424 17.64 0.81 -12.87
C ALA A 424 17.30 2.15 -12.20
N MET A 425 17.11 2.18 -10.90
CA MET A 425 16.87 3.42 -10.13
C MET A 425 18.05 4.40 -10.24
N ARG A 426 19.28 3.89 -10.14
CA ARG A 426 20.49 4.75 -10.23
C ARG A 426 20.68 5.36 -11.60
N LEU A 427 20.33 4.65 -12.66
CA LEU A 427 20.46 5.14 -14.05
C LEU A 427 19.40 6.17 -14.42
N GLU A 428 18.25 6.21 -13.74
CA GLU A 428 17.18 7.16 -14.07
C GLU A 428 17.62 8.63 -14.00
N THR A 429 18.50 8.97 -13.05
CA THR A 429 19.04 10.33 -12.86
C THR A 429 20.20 10.66 -13.78
N ALA A 430 20.78 9.68 -14.47
CA ALA A 430 21.89 9.90 -15.41
C ALA A 430 21.38 10.46 -16.74
N ARG A 431 22.21 11.31 -17.40
CA ARG A 431 21.89 11.81 -18.76
C ARG A 431 21.69 10.63 -19.72
N GLY A 432 20.52 10.57 -20.36
CA GLY A 432 20.15 9.48 -21.29
C GLY A 432 19.81 8.14 -20.60
N GLY A 433 19.86 8.08 -19.27
CA GLY A 433 19.66 6.84 -18.51
C GLY A 433 18.21 6.35 -18.42
N ARG A 434 17.21 7.20 -18.67
CA ARG A 434 15.80 6.85 -18.53
C ARG A 434 15.35 5.64 -19.37
N TRP A 435 15.88 5.49 -20.57
CA TRP A 435 15.56 4.34 -21.42
C TRP A 435 16.12 3.05 -20.81
N TRP A 436 17.39 3.07 -20.39
CA TRP A 436 18.04 1.93 -19.72
C TRP A 436 17.38 1.60 -18.40
N SER A 437 17.02 2.59 -17.61
CA SER A 437 16.26 2.42 -16.35
C SER A 437 14.98 1.64 -16.59
N ARG A 438 14.16 2.05 -17.57
CA ARG A 438 12.93 1.35 -17.94
C ARG A 438 13.18 -0.08 -18.41
N ALA A 439 14.15 -0.27 -19.30
CA ALA A 439 14.49 -1.60 -19.83
C ALA A 439 14.90 -2.56 -18.71
N LEU A 440 15.79 -2.12 -17.81
CA LEU A 440 16.22 -2.93 -16.67
C LEU A 440 15.09 -3.23 -15.69
N LEU A 441 14.19 -2.28 -15.45
CA LEU A 441 13.04 -2.51 -14.59
C LEU A 441 12.08 -3.54 -15.19
N TYR A 442 11.82 -3.49 -16.50
CA TYR A 442 11.02 -4.50 -17.19
C TYR A 442 11.69 -5.89 -17.17
N LEU A 443 13.01 -5.96 -17.28
CA LEU A 443 13.74 -7.23 -17.21
C LEU A 443 13.72 -7.83 -15.81
N ALA A 444 14.07 -7.04 -14.78
CA ALA A 444 14.19 -7.52 -13.40
C ALA A 444 12.86 -7.61 -12.64
N GLY A 445 11.88 -6.80 -13.06
CA GLY A 445 10.55 -6.71 -12.47
C GLY A 445 10.41 -5.63 -11.39
N TYR A 446 9.21 -5.05 -11.34
CA TYR A 446 8.84 -4.07 -10.33
C TYR A 446 8.83 -4.68 -8.90
N GLY A 447 8.48 -5.96 -8.76
CA GLY A 447 8.56 -6.69 -7.50
C GLY A 447 9.99 -6.73 -6.93
N SER A 448 11.00 -6.93 -7.77
CA SER A 448 12.41 -6.89 -7.36
C SER A 448 12.83 -5.48 -6.90
N PHE A 449 12.31 -4.42 -7.53
CA PHE A 449 12.51 -3.05 -7.09
C PHE A 449 11.92 -2.81 -5.70
N LEU A 450 10.68 -3.24 -5.43
CA LEU A 450 10.06 -3.14 -4.10
C LEU A 450 10.87 -3.88 -3.02
N CYS A 451 11.44 -5.05 -3.34
CA CYS A 451 12.30 -5.80 -2.43
C CYS A 451 13.58 -5.01 -2.08
N VAL A 452 14.22 -4.40 -3.07
CA VAL A 452 15.43 -3.56 -2.83
C VAL A 452 15.09 -2.36 -1.95
N VAL A 453 13.97 -1.70 -2.20
CA VAL A 453 13.52 -0.55 -1.38
C VAL A 453 13.28 -0.99 0.06
N THR A 454 12.62 -2.13 0.26
CA THR A 454 12.36 -2.68 1.60
C THR A 454 13.65 -3.03 2.33
N LEU A 455 14.62 -3.63 1.64
CA LEU A 455 15.95 -3.91 2.20
C LEU A 455 16.69 -2.62 2.58
N ALA A 456 16.62 -1.59 1.73
CA ALA A 456 17.20 -0.28 2.03
C ALA A 456 16.53 0.39 3.24
N ALA A 457 15.21 0.21 3.40
CA ALA A 457 14.48 0.67 4.57
C ALA A 457 14.97 -0.01 5.86
N TYR A 458 15.25 -1.33 5.83
CA TYR A 458 15.85 -2.04 6.97
C TYR A 458 17.20 -1.47 7.34
N VAL A 459 18.07 -1.27 6.35
CA VAL A 459 19.42 -0.72 6.59
C VAL A 459 19.33 0.68 7.22
N ARG A 460 18.44 1.54 6.73
CA ARG A 460 18.23 2.88 7.30
C ARG A 460 17.69 2.82 8.73
N GLU A 461 16.74 1.93 9.00
CA GLU A 461 16.17 1.78 10.34
C GLU A 461 17.18 1.22 11.34
N LEU A 462 18.00 0.25 10.94
CA LEU A 462 19.09 -0.30 11.76
C LEU A 462 20.20 0.74 12.06
N ARG A 463 20.42 1.69 11.16
CA ARG A 463 21.38 2.78 11.33
C ARG A 463 20.84 3.94 12.19
N GLY A 464 19.61 3.88 12.65
CA GLY A 464 18.99 4.93 13.48
C GLY A 464 18.80 6.25 12.73
N SER A 465 18.49 6.20 11.43
CA SER A 465 18.26 7.42 10.64
C SER A 465 17.08 8.21 11.20
N ASP A 466 17.15 9.55 11.19
CA ASP A 466 16.09 10.45 11.65
C ASP A 466 14.73 10.14 11.01
N ASN A 467 13.66 10.35 11.79
CA ASN A 467 12.28 10.21 11.32
C ASN A 467 11.79 11.49 10.61
N ARG A 468 12.60 12.07 9.70
CA ARG A 468 12.17 13.23 8.92
C ARG A 468 11.21 12.81 7.82
N TRP A 469 10.09 13.52 7.74
CA TRP A 469 9.14 13.38 6.64
C TRP A 469 9.69 14.07 5.39
N GLU A 470 10.06 13.29 4.40
CA GLU A 470 10.50 13.80 3.10
C GLU A 470 9.28 13.92 2.19
N LYS A 471 8.89 15.15 1.82
CA LYS A 471 7.79 15.41 0.90
C LYS A 471 8.12 14.80 -0.47
N THR A 472 7.16 14.09 -1.06
CA THR A 472 7.22 13.68 -2.47
C THR A 472 6.66 14.82 -3.31
N GLU A 473 7.45 15.36 -4.24
CA GLU A 473 6.98 16.40 -5.16
C GLU A 473 5.87 15.84 -6.05
N LYS A 474 4.78 16.59 -6.16
CA LYS A 474 3.61 16.27 -6.98
C LYS A 474 3.37 17.38 -7.98
N ARG A 475 2.78 17.02 -9.13
CA ARG A 475 2.57 17.97 -10.25
C ARG A 475 1.19 18.60 -10.26
N GLY A 476 0.30 18.21 -9.32
CA GLY A 476 -1.05 18.73 -9.22
C GLY A 476 -1.99 18.27 -10.35
N ARG A 477 -1.75 17.09 -10.93
CA ARG A 477 -2.47 16.56 -12.09
C ARG A 477 -3.23 15.28 -11.75
N ALA A 478 -4.20 15.35 -10.86
CA ALA A 478 -5.08 14.21 -10.61
C ALA A 478 -6.28 14.15 -11.60
N LEU A 479 -6.77 12.94 -11.87
CA LEU A 479 -7.65 12.56 -12.99
C LEU A 479 -9.08 13.10 -13.00
N LEU A 480 -9.61 13.67 -11.93
CA LEU A 480 -11.03 14.05 -11.90
C LEU A 480 -11.31 15.47 -12.41
N ALA A 481 -10.61 15.90 -13.45
CA ALA A 481 -10.84 17.20 -14.10
C ALA A 481 -11.81 17.10 -15.28
N SER A 482 -12.80 16.19 -15.27
CA SER A 482 -13.88 16.20 -16.28
C SER A 482 -15.13 15.54 -15.74
#